data_29c964d5073801510bc930af2307919d
#
_entry.id   29c964d5073801510bc930af2307919d
#
_cell.length_a   1.000
_cell.length_b   1.000
_cell.length_c   1.000
_cell.angle_alpha   90.00
_cell.angle_beta   90.00
_cell.angle_gamma   90.00
#
_symmetry.space_group_name_H-M   'P 1'
#
loop_
_entity.id
_entity.type
_entity.pdbx_description
1 polymer ?
#
loop_
_entity_poly.entity_id
_entity_poly.type
_entity_poly.pdbx_seq_one_letter_code
_entity_poly.pdbx_strand_id
1 'polypeptide(L)'
;TWTIKETEQALSVFYHEWNNEKFRLILKRFGLPLSKKINELSRGMQMKLMLACAFSHNAKLLILDEPTSGLDPATRNEFLEILQEFIQDGEKSVLFSTHITTDLERITDYITYLENGRVIYTGDMDGLMQKYYLIKGEPAKLTNELKKDILGIRSTTIGFEGLVETKLAHK
;
A
#
# COMPACT_ATOMS: atom_id res chain seq x y z
N THR A 1 -14.10 24.28 11.33
CA THR A 1 -13.61 23.18 10.46
C THR A 1 -13.71 23.62 9.02
N TRP A 2 -12.63 23.43 8.27
CA TRP A 2 -12.53 23.87 6.88
C TRP A 2 -13.38 23.02 5.93
N THR A 3 -13.86 23.66 4.87
CA THR A 3 -14.42 23.02 3.70
C THR A 3 -13.30 22.62 2.71
N ILE A 4 -13.61 21.74 1.76
CA ILE A 4 -12.68 21.38 0.66
C ILE A 4 -12.27 22.64 -0.14
N LYS A 5 -13.18 23.61 -0.32
CA LYS A 5 -12.90 24.90 -1.00
C LYS A 5 -11.87 25.73 -0.23
N GLU A 6 -12.00 25.83 1.09
CA GLU A 6 -11.03 26.55 1.92
C GLU A 6 -9.67 25.86 1.94
N THR A 7 -9.65 24.52 1.88
CA THR A 7 -8.42 23.74 1.71
C THR A 7 -7.76 24.02 0.35
N GLU A 8 -8.53 24.05 -0.74
CA GLU A 8 -8.03 24.45 -2.06
C GLU A 8 -7.34 25.83 -2.01
N GLN A 9 -8.02 26.81 -1.42
CA GLN A 9 -7.49 28.17 -1.28
C GLN A 9 -6.18 28.22 -0.47
N ALA A 10 -6.11 27.50 0.63
CA ALA A 10 -4.90 27.44 1.45
C ALA A 10 -3.74 26.77 0.69
N LEU A 11 -3.97 25.60 0.09
CA LEU A 11 -2.94 24.85 -0.60
C LEU A 11 -2.41 25.57 -1.86
N SER A 12 -3.27 26.31 -2.57
CA SER A 12 -2.86 27.10 -3.74
C SER A 12 -1.86 28.22 -3.41
N VAL A 13 -1.76 28.64 -2.14
CA VAL A 13 -0.74 29.61 -1.69
C VAL A 13 0.59 28.92 -1.40
N PHE A 14 0.57 27.66 -0.92
CA PHE A 14 1.77 26.95 -0.54
C PHE A 14 2.50 26.28 -1.71
N TYR A 15 1.75 25.77 -2.69
CA TYR A 15 2.31 25.01 -3.80
C TYR A 15 2.40 25.87 -5.06
N HIS A 16 3.62 26.20 -5.52
CA HIS A 16 3.84 27.00 -6.73
C HIS A 16 3.24 26.39 -8.01
N GLU A 17 3.25 25.06 -8.10
CA GLU A 17 2.72 24.31 -9.25
C GLU A 17 1.24 23.91 -9.04
N TRP A 18 0.53 24.54 -8.11
CA TRP A 18 -0.86 24.21 -7.85
C TRP A 18 -1.77 24.54 -9.03
N ASN A 19 -2.57 23.56 -9.44
CA ASN A 19 -3.52 23.69 -10.55
C ASN A 19 -4.96 23.53 -10.04
N ASN A 20 -5.69 24.63 -9.91
CA ASN A 20 -7.08 24.66 -9.45
C ASN A 20 -8.03 23.89 -10.39
N GLU A 21 -7.83 23.96 -11.71
CA GLU A 21 -8.70 23.27 -12.67
C GLU A 21 -8.53 21.76 -12.54
N LYS A 22 -7.29 21.30 -12.46
CA LYS A 22 -6.97 19.88 -12.24
C LYS A 22 -7.55 19.38 -10.91
N PHE A 23 -7.41 20.15 -9.83
CA PHE A 23 -7.98 19.81 -8.52
C PHE A 23 -9.50 19.60 -8.61
N ARG A 24 -10.22 20.56 -9.18
CA ARG A 24 -11.68 20.50 -9.32
C ARG A 24 -12.13 19.36 -10.23
N LEU A 25 -11.40 19.08 -11.31
CA LEU A 25 -11.66 17.94 -12.19
C LEU A 25 -11.56 16.61 -11.44
N ILE A 26 -10.50 16.46 -10.63
CA ILE A 26 -10.28 15.25 -9.83
C ILE A 26 -11.35 15.12 -8.75
N LEU A 27 -11.69 16.20 -8.05
CA LEU A 27 -12.78 16.18 -7.06
C LEU A 27 -14.12 15.75 -7.69
N LYS A 28 -14.42 16.23 -8.90
CA LYS A 28 -15.61 15.82 -9.64
C LYS A 28 -15.59 14.32 -9.95
N ARG A 29 -14.45 13.77 -10.39
CA ARG A 29 -14.25 12.33 -10.63
C ARG A 29 -14.49 11.54 -9.34
N PHE A 30 -14.02 12.04 -8.21
CA PHE A 30 -14.14 11.37 -6.91
C PHE A 30 -15.47 11.60 -6.19
N GLY A 31 -16.38 12.39 -6.77
CA GLY A 31 -17.66 12.71 -6.15
C GLY A 31 -17.54 13.56 -4.88
N LEU A 32 -16.51 14.41 -4.78
CA LEU A 32 -16.23 15.25 -3.62
C LEU A 32 -16.67 16.69 -3.87
N PRO A 33 -17.82 17.16 -3.29
CA PRO A 33 -18.26 18.53 -3.47
C PRO A 33 -17.41 19.51 -2.67
N LEU A 34 -17.06 20.64 -3.27
CA LEU A 34 -16.25 21.71 -2.65
C LEU A 34 -16.80 22.28 -1.34
N SER A 35 -18.14 22.23 -1.17
CA SER A 35 -18.82 22.72 0.04
C SER A 35 -18.73 21.77 1.24
N LYS A 36 -18.28 20.53 1.05
CA LYS A 36 -18.24 19.54 2.11
C LYS A 36 -17.12 19.86 3.10
N LYS A 37 -17.40 19.73 4.39
CA LYS A 37 -16.40 19.96 5.45
C LYS A 37 -15.48 18.75 5.60
N ILE A 38 -14.21 19.00 5.92
CA ILE A 38 -13.18 17.96 6.08
C ILE A 38 -13.57 16.92 7.13
N ASN A 39 -14.16 17.36 8.25
CA ASN A 39 -14.57 16.46 9.34
C ASN A 39 -15.82 15.62 9.03
N GLU A 40 -16.51 15.90 7.93
CA GLU A 40 -17.67 15.12 7.45
C GLU A 40 -17.26 14.06 6.41
N LEU A 41 -15.97 13.99 6.06
CA LEU A 41 -15.47 13.04 5.11
C LEU A 41 -15.28 11.66 5.74
N SER A 42 -15.79 10.61 5.08
CA SER A 42 -15.40 9.25 5.40
C SER A 42 -13.91 9.03 5.15
N ARG A 43 -13.32 7.97 5.70
CA ARG A 43 -11.90 7.66 5.51
C ARG A 43 -11.54 7.55 4.01
N GLY A 44 -12.35 6.86 3.21
CA GLY A 44 -12.15 6.79 1.76
C GLY A 44 -12.23 8.15 1.07
N MET A 45 -13.16 9.02 1.49
CA MET A 45 -13.23 10.39 0.96
C MET A 45 -12.03 11.24 1.36
N GLN A 46 -11.49 11.05 2.56
CA GLN A 46 -10.25 11.73 3.01
C GLN A 46 -9.06 11.30 2.16
N MET A 47 -8.92 9.99 1.87
CA MET A 47 -7.87 9.46 0.98
C MET A 47 -7.99 10.02 -0.43
N LYS A 48 -9.20 10.06 -1.00
CA LYS A 48 -9.47 10.69 -2.30
C LYS A 48 -9.11 12.18 -2.32
N LEU A 49 -9.44 12.92 -1.27
CA LEU A 49 -9.06 14.33 -1.15
C LEU A 49 -7.53 14.50 -1.09
N MET A 50 -6.84 13.67 -0.31
CA MET A 50 -5.37 13.68 -0.22
C MET A 50 -4.72 13.45 -1.59
N LEU A 51 -5.19 12.46 -2.37
CA LEU A 51 -4.71 12.21 -3.72
C LEU A 51 -5.04 13.38 -4.66
N ALA A 52 -6.24 13.97 -4.57
CA ALA A 52 -6.60 15.14 -5.36
C ALA A 52 -5.64 16.31 -5.09
N CYS A 53 -5.26 16.54 -3.84
CA CYS A 53 -4.26 17.54 -3.48
C CYS A 53 -2.89 17.21 -4.11
N ALA A 54 -2.39 15.99 -3.92
CA ALA A 54 -1.08 15.55 -4.41
C ALA A 54 -0.97 15.66 -5.94
N PHE A 55 -2.01 15.28 -6.66
CA PHE A 55 -2.01 15.35 -8.13
C PHE A 55 -2.08 16.78 -8.65
N SER A 56 -2.62 17.70 -7.85
CA SER A 56 -2.86 19.09 -8.27
C SER A 56 -1.64 19.99 -8.13
N HIS A 57 -0.61 19.58 -7.39
CA HIS A 57 0.68 20.28 -7.31
C HIS A 57 1.83 19.53 -7.99
N ASN A 58 1.52 18.61 -8.90
CA ASN A 58 2.47 17.87 -9.72
C ASN A 58 3.49 17.05 -8.89
N ALA A 59 3.05 16.42 -7.80
CA ALA A 59 3.90 15.55 -6.99
C ALA A 59 4.58 14.48 -7.85
N LYS A 60 5.88 14.28 -7.66
CA LYS A 60 6.67 13.23 -8.33
C LYS A 60 6.78 11.97 -7.47
N LEU A 61 6.67 12.12 -6.16
CA LEU A 61 6.72 11.03 -5.19
C LEU A 61 5.57 11.17 -4.19
N LEU A 62 4.80 10.11 -4.02
CA LEU A 62 3.85 9.96 -2.92
C LEU A 62 4.46 9.08 -1.85
N ILE A 63 4.40 9.53 -0.59
CA ILE A 63 4.78 8.74 0.58
C ILE A 63 3.53 8.55 1.43
N LEU A 64 3.08 7.31 1.57
CA LEU A 64 1.80 6.96 2.18
C LEU A 64 2.00 5.92 3.29
N ASP A 65 1.47 6.21 4.47
CA ASP A 65 1.51 5.28 5.59
C ASP A 65 0.15 4.60 5.76
N GLU A 66 0.12 3.26 5.60
CA GLU A 66 -1.08 2.42 5.69
C GLU A 66 -2.31 2.98 4.94
N PRO A 67 -2.19 3.39 3.66
CA PRO A 67 -3.23 4.18 2.99
C PRO A 67 -4.55 3.42 2.78
N THR A 68 -4.51 2.09 2.71
CA THR A 68 -5.67 1.23 2.48
C THR A 68 -6.30 0.68 3.75
N SER A 69 -5.64 0.89 4.90
CA SER A 69 -6.12 0.39 6.20
C SER A 69 -7.48 0.99 6.57
N GLY A 70 -8.44 0.12 6.90
CA GLY A 70 -9.80 0.53 7.29
C GLY A 70 -10.69 1.01 6.13
N LEU A 71 -10.28 0.84 4.89
CA LEU A 71 -11.13 0.99 3.71
C LEU A 71 -11.93 -0.30 3.48
N ASP A 72 -13.16 -0.15 2.98
CA ASP A 72 -13.91 -1.29 2.44
C ASP A 72 -13.24 -1.82 1.15
N PRO A 73 -13.50 -3.08 0.74
CA PRO A 73 -12.81 -3.68 -0.41
C PRO A 73 -12.98 -2.93 -1.72
N ALA A 74 -14.15 -2.32 -1.97
CA ALA A 74 -14.41 -1.58 -3.20
C ALA A 74 -13.60 -0.27 -3.24
N THR A 75 -13.64 0.51 -2.16
CA THR A 75 -12.86 1.75 -2.02
C THR A 75 -11.36 1.47 -2.07
N ARG A 76 -10.89 0.34 -1.48
CA ARG A 76 -9.49 -0.08 -1.55
C ARG A 76 -9.06 -0.36 -2.99
N ASN A 77 -9.84 -1.13 -3.73
CA ASN A 77 -9.55 -1.43 -5.13
C ASN A 77 -9.46 -0.16 -5.97
N GLU A 78 -10.44 0.74 -5.85
CA GLU A 78 -10.43 2.03 -6.52
C GLU A 78 -9.19 2.87 -6.18
N PHE A 79 -8.77 2.86 -4.90
CA PHE A 79 -7.58 3.58 -4.46
C PHE A 79 -6.30 3.03 -5.11
N LEU A 80 -6.14 1.70 -5.16
CA LEU A 80 -4.99 1.05 -5.81
C LEU A 80 -4.95 1.33 -7.32
N GLU A 81 -6.10 1.32 -8.00
CA GLU A 81 -6.22 1.69 -9.41
C GLU A 81 -5.78 3.13 -9.67
N ILE A 82 -6.17 4.07 -8.79
CA ILE A 82 -5.74 5.47 -8.88
C ILE A 82 -4.22 5.61 -8.71
N LEU A 83 -3.61 4.82 -7.82
CA LEU A 83 -2.14 4.81 -7.67
C LEU A 83 -1.45 4.23 -8.90
N GLN A 84 -1.98 3.17 -9.51
CA GLN A 84 -1.47 2.62 -10.77
C GLN A 84 -1.53 3.66 -11.90
N GLU A 85 -2.66 4.37 -12.04
CA GLU A 85 -2.78 5.47 -13.01
C GLU A 85 -1.75 6.58 -12.75
N PHE A 86 -1.45 6.87 -11.47
CA PHE A 86 -0.50 7.91 -11.11
C PHE A 86 0.93 7.61 -11.55
N ILE A 87 1.36 6.35 -11.51
CA ILE A 87 2.73 5.91 -11.90
C ILE A 87 2.85 5.49 -13.36
N GLN A 88 1.76 5.47 -14.12
CA GLN A 88 1.69 4.89 -15.46
C GLN A 88 2.66 5.56 -16.46
N ASP A 89 2.94 6.85 -16.30
CA ASP A 89 3.86 7.59 -17.17
C ASP A 89 5.35 7.27 -16.93
N GLY A 90 5.67 6.53 -15.86
CA GLY A 90 7.04 6.18 -15.46
C GLY A 90 7.86 7.34 -14.87
N GLU A 91 7.28 8.55 -14.78
CA GLU A 91 7.96 9.72 -14.22
C GLU A 91 7.67 9.93 -12.73
N LYS A 92 6.73 9.18 -12.19
CA LYS A 92 6.25 9.29 -10.81
C LYS A 92 6.44 7.99 -10.05
N SER A 93 6.52 8.12 -8.74
CA SER A 93 6.71 6.98 -7.84
C SER A 93 5.81 7.06 -6.63
N VAL A 94 5.49 5.89 -6.08
CA VAL A 94 4.75 5.76 -4.83
C VAL A 94 5.54 4.88 -3.88
N LEU A 95 5.77 5.38 -2.68
CA LEU A 95 6.28 4.61 -1.54
C LEU A 95 5.16 4.49 -0.52
N PHE A 96 4.73 3.30 -0.19
CA PHE A 96 3.71 3.12 0.84
C PHE A 96 4.04 1.96 1.78
N SER A 97 3.64 2.11 3.04
CA SER A 97 3.64 1.03 4.01
C SER A 97 2.30 0.31 3.99
N THR A 98 2.31 -1.00 4.19
CA THR A 98 1.08 -1.78 4.40
C THR A 98 1.38 -3.11 5.10
N HIS A 99 0.42 -3.60 5.88
CA HIS A 99 0.41 -4.97 6.39
C HIS A 99 -0.52 -5.89 5.57
N ILE A 100 -1.11 -5.36 4.49
CA ILE A 100 -2.05 -6.08 3.61
C ILE A 100 -1.29 -6.56 2.38
N THR A 101 -0.84 -7.81 2.40
CA THR A 101 0.02 -8.38 1.35
C THR A 101 -0.63 -8.41 -0.03
N THR A 102 -1.96 -8.56 -0.10
CA THR A 102 -2.70 -8.54 -1.37
C THR A 102 -2.62 -7.20 -2.11
N ASP A 103 -2.38 -6.09 -1.40
CA ASP A 103 -2.18 -4.79 -2.03
C ASP A 103 -0.83 -4.74 -2.75
N LEU A 104 0.21 -5.36 -2.14
CA LEU A 104 1.55 -5.44 -2.72
C LEU A 104 1.56 -6.22 -4.04
N GLU A 105 0.91 -7.39 -4.08
CA GLU A 105 0.84 -8.22 -5.27
C GLU A 105 0.24 -7.50 -6.49
N ARG A 106 -0.55 -6.45 -6.24
CA ARG A 106 -1.28 -5.76 -7.31
C ARG A 106 -0.54 -4.59 -7.93
N ILE A 107 0.26 -3.85 -7.14
CA ILE A 107 0.77 -2.55 -7.60
C ILE A 107 2.25 -2.33 -7.34
N THR A 108 2.97 -3.28 -6.70
CA THR A 108 4.37 -3.04 -6.34
C THR A 108 5.34 -3.72 -7.29
N ASP A 109 6.32 -2.95 -7.75
CA ASP A 109 7.50 -3.47 -8.47
C ASP A 109 8.55 -3.95 -7.47
N TYR A 110 8.75 -3.19 -6.37
CA TYR A 110 9.75 -3.45 -5.34
C TYR A 110 9.14 -3.48 -3.96
N ILE A 111 9.62 -4.39 -3.12
CA ILE A 111 9.21 -4.49 -1.73
C ILE A 111 10.40 -4.45 -0.77
N THR A 112 10.16 -3.90 0.41
CA THR A 112 11.07 -4.04 1.57
C THR A 112 10.27 -4.64 2.72
N TYR A 113 10.62 -5.87 3.10
CA TYR A 113 9.99 -6.56 4.22
C TYR A 113 10.74 -6.28 5.51
N LEU A 114 10.02 -5.72 6.48
CA LEU A 114 10.53 -5.36 7.80
C LEU A 114 9.93 -6.27 8.87
N GLU A 115 10.77 -6.84 9.71
CA GLU A 115 10.35 -7.63 10.88
C GLU A 115 11.21 -7.30 12.09
N ASN A 116 10.59 -7.01 13.23
CA ASN A 116 11.29 -6.68 14.49
C ASN A 116 12.39 -5.61 14.33
N GLY A 117 12.15 -4.58 13.52
CA GLY A 117 13.10 -3.50 13.26
C GLY A 117 14.26 -3.86 12.34
N ARG A 118 14.21 -5.01 11.67
CA ARG A 118 15.24 -5.47 10.73
C ARG A 118 14.67 -5.63 9.33
N VAL A 119 15.48 -5.31 8.33
CA VAL A 119 15.17 -5.61 6.94
C VAL A 119 15.45 -7.09 6.69
N ILE A 120 14.41 -7.84 6.36
CA ILE A 120 14.49 -9.28 6.02
C ILE A 120 14.70 -9.45 4.52
N TYR A 121 14.05 -8.62 3.73
CA TYR A 121 14.15 -8.65 2.27
C TYR A 121 14.03 -7.25 1.70
N THR A 122 14.77 -6.98 0.65
CA THR A 122 14.59 -5.83 -0.26
C THR A 122 14.85 -6.30 -1.68
N GLY A 123 13.91 -6.04 -2.58
CA GLY A 123 14.00 -6.44 -4.00
C GLY A 123 12.65 -6.43 -4.67
N ASP A 124 12.60 -6.96 -5.89
CA ASP A 124 11.37 -7.15 -6.62
C ASP A 124 10.54 -8.32 -6.06
N MET A 125 9.27 -8.37 -6.44
CA MET A 125 8.34 -9.41 -5.98
C MET A 125 8.75 -10.80 -6.48
N ASP A 126 9.24 -10.90 -7.72
CA ASP A 126 9.67 -12.16 -8.32
C ASP A 126 10.86 -12.75 -7.56
N GLY A 127 11.83 -11.91 -7.19
CA GLY A 127 12.97 -12.32 -6.38
C GLY A 127 12.56 -12.83 -4.99
N LEU A 128 11.53 -12.21 -4.37
CA LEU A 128 10.96 -12.73 -3.12
C LEU A 128 10.35 -14.12 -3.30
N MET A 129 9.53 -14.27 -4.33
CA MET A 129 8.84 -15.54 -4.62
C MET A 129 9.81 -16.66 -5.01
N GLN A 130 10.96 -16.33 -5.62
CA GLN A 130 12.01 -17.28 -5.92
C GLN A 130 12.88 -17.63 -4.71
N LYS A 131 12.99 -16.73 -3.75
CA LYS A 131 13.83 -16.89 -2.56
C LYS A 131 13.22 -17.80 -1.51
N TYR A 132 11.89 -17.85 -1.42
CA TYR A 132 11.17 -18.55 -0.36
C TYR A 132 10.09 -19.47 -0.91
N TYR A 133 9.95 -20.66 -0.30
CA TYR A 133 8.83 -21.57 -0.50
C TYR A 133 7.93 -21.62 0.73
N LEU A 134 6.63 -21.58 0.50
CA LEU A 134 5.64 -21.87 1.53
C LEU A 134 5.55 -23.39 1.70
N ILE A 135 5.97 -23.89 2.84
CA ILE A 135 5.80 -25.29 3.20
C ILE A 135 4.61 -25.46 4.13
N LYS A 136 3.94 -26.61 3.98
CA LYS A 136 2.85 -27.05 4.85
C LYS A 136 3.07 -28.48 5.26
N GLY A 137 2.73 -28.82 6.49
CA GLY A 137 2.91 -30.18 6.98
C GLY A 137 2.05 -30.49 8.19
N GLU A 138 2.01 -31.78 8.53
CA GLU A 138 1.36 -32.25 9.75
C GLU A 138 2.16 -31.82 11.00
N PRO A 139 1.51 -31.54 12.14
CA PRO A 139 2.20 -31.10 13.34
C PRO A 139 3.33 -32.04 13.80
N ALA A 140 3.14 -33.36 13.62
CA ALA A 140 4.11 -34.38 13.99
C ALA A 140 5.42 -34.33 13.16
N LYS A 141 5.39 -33.73 11.97
CA LYS A 141 6.56 -33.55 11.11
C LYS A 141 7.38 -32.32 11.43
N LEU A 142 6.90 -31.44 12.29
CA LEU A 142 7.58 -30.21 12.69
C LEU A 142 8.65 -30.48 13.75
N THR A 143 9.80 -31.00 13.32
CA THR A 143 10.95 -31.30 14.20
C THR A 143 11.61 -30.00 14.68
N ASN A 144 12.41 -30.11 15.78
CA ASN A 144 13.17 -28.96 16.29
C ASN A 144 14.26 -28.49 15.31
N GLU A 145 14.74 -29.37 14.43
CA GLU A 145 15.68 -29.02 13.36
C GLU A 145 14.97 -28.22 12.29
N LEU A 146 13.83 -28.69 11.81
CA LEU A 146 13.05 -28.00 10.79
C LEU A 146 12.59 -26.62 11.23
N LYS A 147 12.25 -26.44 12.51
CA LYS A 147 11.88 -25.13 13.09
C LYS A 147 12.95 -24.06 12.95
N LYS A 148 14.24 -24.43 12.89
CA LYS A 148 15.33 -23.47 12.75
C LYS A 148 15.42 -22.87 11.34
N ASP A 149 14.97 -23.65 10.35
CA ASP A 149 15.05 -23.29 8.93
C ASP A 149 13.75 -22.64 8.41
N ILE A 150 12.69 -22.68 9.22
CA ILE A 150 11.37 -22.13 8.83
C ILE A 150 11.19 -20.73 9.43
N LEU A 151 10.87 -19.77 8.59
CA LEU A 151 10.49 -18.42 8.96
C LEU A 151 8.97 -18.30 9.13
N GLY A 152 8.52 -17.57 10.14
CA GLY A 152 7.11 -17.24 10.33
C GLY A 152 6.20 -18.45 10.56
N ILE A 153 6.62 -19.42 11.39
CA ILE A 153 5.84 -20.64 11.64
C ILE A 153 4.46 -20.29 12.22
N ARG A 154 3.43 -20.74 11.52
CA ARG A 154 2.04 -20.75 12.01
C ARG A 154 1.62 -22.18 12.25
N SER A 155 1.29 -22.52 13.50
CA SER A 155 0.80 -23.84 13.88
C SER A 155 -0.70 -23.78 14.16
N THR A 156 -1.43 -24.77 13.63
CA THR A 156 -2.85 -24.99 13.89
C THR A 156 -3.07 -26.39 14.43
N THR A 157 -4.28 -26.73 14.81
CA THR A 157 -4.62 -28.11 15.27
C THR A 157 -4.46 -29.18 14.19
N ILE A 158 -4.50 -28.77 12.91
CA ILE A 158 -4.45 -29.70 11.76
C ILE A 158 -3.13 -29.67 11.01
N GLY A 159 -2.23 -28.70 11.28
CA GLY A 159 -0.97 -28.60 10.57
C GLY A 159 -0.13 -27.41 10.97
N PHE A 160 0.98 -27.24 10.30
CA PHE A 160 1.78 -26.03 10.33
C PHE A 160 2.01 -25.51 8.90
N GLU A 161 2.29 -24.22 8.81
CA GLU A 161 2.80 -23.58 7.61
C GLU A 161 3.93 -22.59 7.97
N GLY A 162 4.80 -22.34 7.01
CA GLY A 162 5.88 -21.38 7.16
C GLY A 162 6.71 -21.25 5.90
N LEU A 163 7.60 -20.28 5.86
CA LEU A 163 8.48 -20.04 4.72
C LEU A 163 9.85 -20.69 4.94
N VAL A 164 10.39 -21.28 3.90
CA VAL A 164 11.74 -21.85 3.88
C VAL A 164 12.51 -21.25 2.70
N GLU A 165 13.78 -20.92 2.90
CA GLU A 165 14.63 -20.48 1.79
C GLU A 165 14.77 -21.60 0.75
N THR A 166 14.66 -21.22 -0.53
CA THR A 166 14.78 -22.16 -1.68
C THR A 166 16.01 -23.06 -1.63
N LYS A 167 17.12 -22.53 -1.12
CA LYS A 167 18.40 -23.27 -0.95
C LYS A 167 18.29 -24.43 0.05
N LEU A 168 17.34 -24.39 0.97
CA LEU A 168 17.11 -25.38 2.02
C LEU A 168 15.97 -26.35 1.66
N ALA A 169 15.07 -25.97 0.75
CA ALA A 169 13.91 -26.77 0.36
C ALA A 169 14.28 -28.04 -0.45
N HIS A 170 15.52 -28.16 -0.90
CA HIS A 170 16.03 -29.31 -1.66
C HIS A 170 16.93 -30.25 -0.80
N LYS A 171 16.98 -30.07 0.51
CA LYS A 171 17.59 -30.98 1.48
C LYS A 171 16.53 -31.86 2.10
#